data_e21851e956296c1bd18432d93c33f43b
#
_entry.id   e21851e956296c1bd18432d93c33f43b
#
_cell.length_a   1.000
_cell.length_b   1.000
_cell.length_c   1.000
_cell.angle_alpha   90.00
_cell.angle_beta   90.00
_cell.angle_gamma   90.00
#
_symmetry.space_group_name_H-M   'P 1'
#
loop_
_entity.id
_entity.type
_entity.pdbx_description
1 polymer ?
#
loop_
_entity_poly.entity_id
_entity_poly.type
_entity_poly.pdbx_seq_one_letter_code
_entity_poly.pdbx_strand_id
1 'polypeptide(L)'
;MVRDMKQNTQPEKQTLTPMQKQAVLVCIVCALAALLTIGITLTLIKRGKNPTLPDEEPGSQELVPGEDDISDHYQINEASSALLTETADAGDTYQKETLFIGDSNTVRLYASGLISLQQFCAKEGIGTHAALTEGIVTFKKDNNSYTIAQAVAKMKPRRVVIMLGTNDTGMTVDEFIGNYTALVQAIQESYPYTDIIVNTVPPVPANHSNYPNMDQTKIDDFNMALLSMCEEMGLKFLNSAETLKDANG
;
A
#
# COMPACT_ATOMS: atom_id res chain seq x y z
N MET A 1 -70.61 -6.17 55.42
CA MET A 1 -70.89 -6.40 53.99
C MET A 1 -70.03 -5.44 53.21
N VAL A 2 -68.77 -5.86 52.88
CA VAL A 2 -67.73 -5.06 52.20
C VAL A 2 -67.67 -5.58 50.79
N ARG A 3 -67.87 -4.72 49.79
CA ARG A 3 -67.78 -5.05 48.35
C ARG A 3 -66.37 -4.78 47.88
N ASP A 4 -65.66 -5.82 47.43
CA ASP A 4 -64.41 -5.75 46.70
C ASP A 4 -64.61 -5.15 45.32
N MET A 5 -64.00 -4.00 45.06
CA MET A 5 -63.88 -3.44 43.71
C MET A 5 -62.55 -3.96 43.11
N LYS A 6 -62.64 -4.87 42.13
CA LYS A 6 -61.53 -5.26 41.29
C LYS A 6 -61.24 -4.09 40.33
N GLN A 7 -60.08 -3.46 40.49
CA GLN A 7 -59.51 -2.54 39.49
C GLN A 7 -58.95 -3.35 38.32
N ASN A 8 -59.53 -3.13 37.15
CA ASN A 8 -59.10 -3.67 35.87
C ASN A 8 -58.04 -2.72 35.29
N THR A 9 -56.74 -2.98 35.55
CA THR A 9 -55.64 -2.22 34.94
C THR A 9 -55.30 -2.84 33.60
N GLN A 10 -55.68 -2.15 32.52
CA GLN A 10 -55.17 -2.43 31.18
C GLN A 10 -53.68 -2.04 31.10
N PRO A 11 -52.83 -2.82 30.40
CA PRO A 11 -51.43 -2.45 30.24
C PRO A 11 -51.29 -1.23 29.34
N GLU A 12 -50.68 -0.19 29.87
CA GLU A 12 -50.32 1.04 29.18
C GLU A 12 -49.35 0.74 28.04
N LYS A 13 -49.74 1.11 26.80
CA LYS A 13 -48.86 0.99 25.63
C LYS A 13 -47.68 1.94 25.81
N GLN A 14 -46.52 1.42 26.17
CA GLN A 14 -45.29 2.19 26.22
C GLN A 14 -44.92 2.70 24.81
N THR A 15 -45.08 3.98 24.58
CA THR A 15 -44.65 4.65 23.36
C THR A 15 -43.15 4.96 23.47
N LEU A 16 -42.35 4.47 22.49
CA LEU A 16 -40.92 4.72 22.43
C LEU A 16 -40.61 6.22 22.41
N THR A 17 -39.57 6.61 23.16
CA THR A 17 -39.06 7.98 23.15
C THR A 17 -38.46 8.35 21.79
N PRO A 18 -38.35 9.64 21.44
CA PRO A 18 -37.75 10.06 20.16
C PRO A 18 -36.38 9.47 19.90
N MET A 19 -35.54 9.36 20.95
CA MET A 19 -34.19 8.77 20.89
C MET A 19 -34.24 7.25 20.62
N GLN A 20 -35.17 6.53 21.23
CA GLN A 20 -35.37 5.10 20.97
C GLN A 20 -35.88 4.83 19.56
N LYS A 21 -36.74 5.70 19.00
CA LYS A 21 -37.20 5.61 17.61
C LYS A 21 -36.04 5.81 16.62
N GLN A 22 -35.14 6.76 16.89
CA GLN A 22 -33.95 6.96 16.08
C GLN A 22 -33.01 5.74 16.14
N ALA A 23 -32.75 5.18 17.31
CA ALA A 23 -31.92 3.98 17.46
C ALA A 23 -32.49 2.78 16.70
N VAL A 24 -33.81 2.56 16.77
CA VAL A 24 -34.51 1.48 16.03
C VAL A 24 -34.40 1.72 14.52
N LEU A 25 -34.53 2.95 14.04
CA LEU A 25 -34.41 3.28 12.63
C LEU A 25 -32.98 2.98 12.11
N VAL A 26 -31.94 3.36 12.86
CA VAL A 26 -30.53 3.06 12.52
C VAL A 26 -30.29 1.55 12.46
N CYS A 27 -30.80 0.79 13.43
CA CYS A 27 -30.66 -0.68 13.41
C CYS A 27 -31.34 -1.31 12.19
N ILE A 28 -32.51 -0.82 11.77
CA ILE A 28 -33.22 -1.31 10.58
C ILE A 28 -32.42 -0.99 9.32
N VAL A 29 -31.86 0.21 9.17
CA VAL A 29 -31.04 0.59 8.02
C VAL A 29 -29.77 -0.25 7.94
N CYS A 30 -29.10 -0.50 9.06
CA CYS A 30 -27.92 -1.38 9.10
C CYS A 30 -28.26 -2.83 8.74
N ALA A 31 -29.38 -3.35 9.20
CA ALA A 31 -29.83 -4.71 8.86
C ALA A 31 -30.18 -4.85 7.37
N LEU A 32 -30.83 -3.84 6.77
CA LEU A 32 -31.13 -3.82 5.34
C LEU A 32 -29.87 -3.72 4.48
N ALA A 33 -28.87 -2.93 4.89
CA ALA A 33 -27.58 -2.84 4.22
C ALA A 33 -26.84 -4.18 4.25
N ALA A 34 -26.83 -4.86 5.40
CA ALA A 34 -26.22 -6.18 5.53
C ALA A 34 -26.89 -7.26 4.64
N LEU A 35 -28.22 -7.23 4.54
CA LEU A 35 -28.97 -8.14 3.67
C LEU A 35 -28.70 -7.88 2.18
N LEU A 36 -28.54 -6.61 1.78
CA LEU A 36 -28.19 -6.23 0.41
C LEU A 36 -26.78 -6.73 0.03
N THR A 37 -25.80 -6.59 0.92
CA THR A 37 -24.43 -7.09 0.67
C THR A 37 -24.40 -8.61 0.53
N ILE A 38 -25.12 -9.34 1.39
CA ILE A 38 -25.24 -10.81 1.29
C ILE A 38 -25.91 -11.21 -0.03
N GLY A 39 -26.96 -10.51 -0.44
CA GLY A 39 -27.67 -10.78 -1.71
C GLY A 39 -26.78 -10.57 -2.93
N ILE A 40 -25.97 -9.52 -2.96
CA ILE A 40 -25.03 -9.24 -4.05
C ILE A 40 -23.93 -10.32 -4.10
N THR A 41 -23.39 -10.72 -2.95
CA THR A 41 -22.36 -11.75 -2.87
C THR A 41 -22.86 -13.11 -3.37
N LEU A 42 -24.09 -13.51 -2.98
CA LEU A 42 -24.70 -14.76 -3.42
C LEU A 42 -25.04 -14.77 -4.92
N THR A 43 -25.41 -13.61 -5.50
CA THR A 43 -25.65 -13.50 -6.96
C THR A 43 -24.36 -13.56 -7.76
N LEU A 44 -23.26 -13.00 -7.26
CA LEU A 44 -21.94 -13.10 -7.89
C LEU A 44 -21.41 -14.55 -7.85
N ILE A 45 -21.57 -15.25 -6.73
CA ILE A 45 -21.18 -16.67 -6.60
C ILE A 45 -22.01 -17.58 -7.53
N LYS A 46 -23.31 -17.32 -7.72
CA LYS A 46 -24.15 -18.06 -8.65
C LYS A 46 -23.83 -17.81 -10.13
N ARG A 47 -23.30 -16.64 -10.46
CA ARG A 47 -22.91 -16.26 -11.84
C ARG A 47 -21.56 -16.84 -12.25
N GLY A 48 -20.75 -17.32 -11.29
CA GLY A 48 -19.45 -17.95 -11.52
C GLY A 48 -19.48 -19.47 -11.75
N LYS A 49 -20.64 -20.12 -11.88
CA LYS A 49 -20.74 -21.54 -12.25
C LYS A 49 -21.00 -21.66 -13.76
N ASN A 50 -19.94 -22.11 -14.45
CA ASN A 50 -19.76 -22.33 -15.86
C ASN A 50 -20.86 -23.08 -16.62
N PRO A 51 -20.96 -22.85 -17.95
CA PRO A 51 -21.47 -23.86 -18.88
C PRO A 51 -20.35 -24.83 -19.26
N THR A 52 -20.63 -26.11 -19.14
CA THR A 52 -19.85 -27.24 -19.63
C THR A 52 -19.63 -27.18 -21.14
N LEU A 53 -18.38 -27.36 -21.59
CA LEU A 53 -17.99 -27.61 -22.96
C LEU A 53 -18.12 -29.12 -23.27
N PRO A 54 -18.35 -29.51 -24.53
CA PRO A 54 -18.53 -30.91 -24.95
C PRO A 54 -17.19 -31.66 -24.99
N ASP A 55 -17.29 -32.97 -24.75
CA ASP A 55 -16.21 -33.95 -24.81
C ASP A 55 -15.54 -34.00 -26.20
N GLU A 56 -14.21 -33.88 -26.24
CA GLU A 56 -13.36 -34.40 -27.30
C GLU A 56 -12.26 -35.29 -26.71
N GLU A 57 -11.99 -36.38 -27.39
CA GLU A 57 -11.21 -37.55 -27.01
C GLU A 57 -9.69 -37.29 -26.82
N PRO A 58 -8.95 -38.24 -26.20
CA PRO A 58 -7.65 -38.01 -25.64
C PRO A 58 -6.53 -38.19 -26.66
N GLY A 59 -5.88 -37.11 -27.00
CA GLY A 59 -4.56 -37.09 -27.63
C GLY A 59 -3.51 -36.74 -26.59
N SER A 60 -2.83 -37.75 -26.12
CA SER A 60 -1.72 -37.66 -25.17
C SER A 60 -0.62 -36.67 -25.60
N GLN A 61 -0.44 -35.63 -24.82
CA GLN A 61 0.86 -35.13 -24.40
C GLN A 61 0.63 -34.36 -23.10
N GLU A 62 1.04 -34.98 -22.03
CA GLU A 62 1.24 -34.35 -20.74
C GLU A 62 2.33 -33.28 -20.92
N LEU A 63 1.90 -32.07 -21.25
CA LEU A 63 2.73 -30.89 -21.07
C LEU A 63 2.82 -30.69 -19.57
N VAL A 64 3.90 -31.18 -18.98
CA VAL A 64 4.42 -30.69 -17.73
C VAL A 64 4.43 -29.17 -17.89
N PRO A 65 3.76 -28.38 -17.01
CA PRO A 65 4.00 -26.94 -16.96
C PRO A 65 5.50 -26.80 -16.77
N GLY A 66 6.21 -26.26 -17.77
CA GLY A 66 7.55 -25.83 -17.58
C GLY A 66 7.52 -24.91 -16.36
N GLU A 67 8.43 -25.10 -15.46
CA GLU A 67 8.85 -24.06 -14.53
C GLU A 67 9.19 -22.88 -15.45
N ASP A 68 8.21 -21.97 -15.67
CA ASP A 68 8.49 -20.68 -16.26
C ASP A 68 9.44 -20.04 -15.28
N ASP A 69 10.67 -19.89 -15.72
CA ASP A 69 11.80 -19.42 -14.96
C ASP A 69 11.46 -17.98 -14.51
N ILE A 70 10.97 -17.85 -13.27
CA ILE A 70 10.58 -16.57 -12.66
C ILE A 70 11.75 -15.57 -12.72
N SER A 71 12.98 -16.10 -12.93
CA SER A 71 14.21 -15.31 -13.05
C SER A 71 14.26 -14.42 -14.29
N ASP A 72 13.49 -14.72 -15.35
CA ASP A 72 13.57 -14.01 -16.63
C ASP A 72 12.64 -12.78 -16.73
N HIS A 73 11.69 -12.61 -15.81
CA HIS A 73 10.71 -11.51 -15.88
C HIS A 73 11.33 -10.18 -15.42
N TYR A 74 12.14 -10.18 -14.37
CA TYR A 74 12.74 -8.97 -13.81
C TYR A 74 14.02 -8.61 -14.56
N GLN A 75 13.94 -7.67 -15.50
CA GLN A 75 15.07 -7.20 -16.29
C GLN A 75 15.32 -5.70 -16.07
N ILE A 76 16.30 -5.39 -15.24
CA ILE A 76 16.76 -4.02 -15.05
C ILE A 76 17.82 -3.70 -16.10
N ASN A 77 17.66 -2.57 -16.77
CA ASN A 77 18.67 -2.05 -17.69
C ASN A 77 19.92 -1.60 -16.93
N GLU A 78 20.92 -2.46 -16.86
CA GLU A 78 22.20 -2.19 -16.16
C GLU A 78 23.01 -1.05 -16.80
N ALA A 79 22.73 -0.70 -18.05
CA ALA A 79 23.36 0.43 -18.73
C ALA A 79 22.67 1.77 -18.46
N SER A 80 21.59 1.78 -17.66
CA SER A 80 20.86 2.99 -17.34
C SER A 80 21.71 3.99 -16.57
N SER A 81 21.70 5.24 -17.02
CA SER A 81 22.39 6.34 -16.32
C SER A 81 21.70 6.74 -15.00
N ALA A 82 20.46 6.32 -14.81
CA ALA A 82 19.72 6.50 -13.57
C ALA A 82 20.17 5.51 -12.47
N LEU A 83 20.60 4.30 -12.88
CA LEU A 83 20.97 3.24 -11.96
C LEU A 83 22.22 3.60 -11.16
N LEU A 84 22.11 3.54 -9.84
CA LEU A 84 23.24 3.67 -8.93
C LEU A 84 24.04 2.36 -8.92
N THR A 85 25.35 2.50 -9.07
CA THR A 85 26.29 1.39 -8.96
C THR A 85 27.03 1.45 -7.63
N GLU A 86 27.62 0.33 -7.21
CA GLU A 86 28.43 0.24 -6.01
C GLU A 86 29.61 1.21 -6.08
N THR A 87 29.83 1.94 -4.99
CA THR A 87 30.95 2.87 -4.82
C THR A 87 31.60 2.68 -3.46
N ALA A 88 32.75 3.33 -3.22
CA ALA A 88 33.35 3.34 -1.90
C ALA A 88 32.36 3.94 -0.86
N ASP A 89 32.43 3.44 0.37
CA ASP A 89 31.61 3.92 1.48
C ASP A 89 31.77 5.44 1.67
N ALA A 90 30.65 6.14 1.56
CA ALA A 90 30.58 7.61 1.75
C ALA A 90 30.54 8.03 3.24
N GLY A 91 30.46 7.05 4.13
CA GLY A 91 30.51 7.23 5.59
C GLY A 91 29.22 7.75 6.23
N ASP A 92 29.27 7.81 7.56
CA ASP A 92 28.15 8.16 8.42
C ASP A 92 27.48 9.51 8.09
N THR A 93 28.24 10.51 7.63
CA THR A 93 27.71 11.83 7.31
C THR A 93 26.74 11.76 6.14
N TYR A 94 27.04 10.94 5.13
CA TYR A 94 26.16 10.73 3.98
C TYR A 94 24.81 10.17 4.44
N GLN A 95 24.83 9.16 5.31
CA GLN A 95 23.61 8.56 5.85
C GLN A 95 22.83 9.56 6.72
N LYS A 96 23.49 10.31 7.59
CA LYS A 96 22.86 11.29 8.49
C LYS A 96 22.17 12.45 7.76
N GLU A 97 22.62 12.80 6.57
CA GLU A 97 22.02 13.82 5.71
C GLU A 97 20.88 13.29 4.82
N THR A 98 20.54 12.01 4.95
CA THR A 98 19.54 11.32 4.15
C THR A 98 18.23 11.14 4.92
N LEU A 99 17.10 11.53 4.31
CA LEU A 99 15.76 11.27 4.82
C LEU A 99 15.19 10.04 4.10
N PHE A 100 14.75 9.04 4.85
CA PHE A 100 14.12 7.84 4.32
C PHE A 100 12.61 7.99 4.36
N ILE A 101 12.00 7.93 3.19
CA ILE A 101 10.55 8.07 2.97
C ILE A 101 10.00 6.70 2.58
N GLY A 102 8.90 6.25 3.21
CA GLY A 102 8.34 4.97 2.83
C GLY A 102 7.21 4.46 3.70
N ASP A 103 6.98 3.17 3.60
CA ASP A 103 5.93 2.41 4.27
C ASP A 103 6.44 1.66 5.52
N SER A 104 5.82 0.51 5.84
CA SER A 104 6.21 -0.35 6.96
C SER A 104 7.66 -0.86 6.87
N ASN A 105 8.25 -0.95 5.67
CA ASN A 105 9.66 -1.34 5.52
C ASN A 105 10.57 -0.24 6.09
N THR A 106 10.30 1.02 5.78
CA THR A 106 11.03 2.15 6.36
C THR A 106 10.75 2.30 7.87
N VAL A 107 9.52 2.01 8.33
CA VAL A 107 9.21 1.95 9.77
C VAL A 107 10.08 0.92 10.48
N ARG A 108 10.31 -0.25 9.86
CA ARG A 108 11.21 -1.29 10.41
C ARG A 108 12.67 -0.84 10.47
N LEU A 109 13.18 -0.10 9.49
CA LEU A 109 14.54 0.48 9.55
C LEU A 109 14.71 1.37 10.79
N TYR A 110 13.72 2.21 11.07
CA TYR A 110 13.72 3.05 12.28
C TYR A 110 13.59 2.22 13.56
N ALA A 111 12.66 1.29 13.62
CA ALA A 111 12.44 0.43 14.79
C ALA A 111 13.65 -0.44 15.13
N SER A 112 14.44 -0.84 14.12
CA SER A 112 15.68 -1.60 14.28
C SER A 112 16.89 -0.74 14.62
N GLY A 113 16.73 0.59 14.72
CA GLY A 113 17.81 1.52 15.03
C GLY A 113 18.81 1.76 13.89
N LEU A 114 18.49 1.33 12.66
CA LEU A 114 19.33 1.54 11.47
C LEU A 114 19.28 3.00 10.99
N ILE A 115 18.18 3.68 11.24
CA ILE A 115 18.02 5.11 10.97
C ILE A 115 17.48 5.82 12.22
N SER A 116 17.82 7.10 12.38
CA SER A 116 17.36 7.93 13.48
C SER A 116 16.00 8.59 13.19
N LEU A 117 15.35 9.15 14.19
CA LEU A 117 14.09 9.89 14.02
C LEU A 117 14.22 11.09 13.06
N GLN A 118 15.40 11.70 12.98
CA GLN A 118 15.68 12.82 12.07
C GLN A 118 15.78 12.37 10.60
N GLN A 119 15.97 11.07 10.37
CA GLN A 119 16.07 10.46 9.05
C GLN A 119 14.76 9.74 8.63
N PHE A 120 13.73 9.81 9.46
CA PHE A 120 12.52 9.02 9.33
C PHE A 120 11.33 9.85 8.84
N CYS A 121 10.69 9.40 7.75
CA CYS A 121 9.47 9.97 7.20
C CYS A 121 8.61 8.84 6.59
N ALA A 122 7.94 8.05 7.43
CA ALA A 122 7.19 6.89 6.98
C ALA A 122 5.96 6.60 7.84
N LYS A 123 5.03 5.82 7.28
CA LYS A 123 3.83 5.33 7.96
C LYS A 123 3.52 3.91 7.51
N GLU A 124 3.17 3.03 8.46
CA GLU A 124 2.75 1.67 8.15
C GLU A 124 1.51 1.65 7.24
N GLY A 125 1.51 0.75 6.26
CA GLY A 125 0.39 0.54 5.36
C GLY A 125 0.14 1.65 4.34
N ILE A 126 1.01 2.67 4.25
CA ILE A 126 0.84 3.75 3.29
C ILE A 126 1.22 3.29 1.87
N GLY A 127 0.33 3.55 0.90
CA GLY A 127 0.62 3.45 -0.52
C GLY A 127 0.94 4.81 -1.13
N THR A 128 1.28 4.82 -2.42
CA THR A 128 1.74 6.03 -3.14
C THR A 128 0.71 7.15 -3.16
N HIS A 129 -0.57 6.84 -3.35
CA HIS A 129 -1.64 7.83 -3.34
C HIS A 129 -1.77 8.53 -1.98
N ALA A 130 -1.78 7.76 -0.89
CA ALA A 130 -1.85 8.32 0.46
C ALA A 130 -0.57 9.08 0.84
N ALA A 131 0.60 8.62 0.39
CA ALA A 131 1.88 9.31 0.56
C ALA A 131 1.89 10.70 -0.09
N LEU A 132 1.21 10.87 -1.23
CA LEU A 132 1.04 12.16 -1.89
C LEU A 132 0.08 13.08 -1.13
N THR A 133 -1.03 12.56 -0.61
CA THR A 133 -2.19 13.38 -0.19
C THR A 133 -2.35 13.52 1.32
N GLU A 134 -1.91 12.53 2.11
CA GLU A 134 -2.14 12.53 3.55
C GLU A 134 -1.04 13.26 4.33
N GLY A 135 -1.45 13.95 5.40
CA GLY A 135 -0.53 14.47 6.40
C GLY A 135 -0.10 13.36 7.36
N ILE A 136 1.09 12.80 7.14
CA ILE A 136 1.61 11.66 7.92
C ILE A 136 2.72 12.03 8.90
N VAL A 137 3.25 13.26 8.81
CA VAL A 137 4.38 13.71 9.62
C VAL A 137 3.92 14.77 10.61
N THR A 138 4.25 14.57 11.88
CA THR A 138 4.05 15.57 12.95
C THR A 138 5.39 15.93 13.57
N PHE A 139 5.62 17.23 13.80
CA PHE A 139 6.83 17.68 14.45
C PHE A 139 6.59 17.94 15.94
N LYS A 140 7.59 17.62 16.76
CA LYS A 140 7.54 17.89 18.19
C LYS A 140 7.25 19.38 18.43
N LYS A 141 6.27 19.69 19.26
CA LYS A 141 5.76 21.05 19.56
C LYS A 141 4.96 21.70 18.42
N ASP A 142 4.52 20.95 17.45
CA ASP A 142 3.68 21.41 16.35
C ASP A 142 2.47 20.45 16.26
N ASN A 143 1.27 20.97 16.39
CA ASN A 143 0.04 20.16 16.39
C ASN A 143 -0.49 19.89 14.96
N ASN A 144 0.21 20.37 13.92
CA ASN A 144 -0.18 20.17 12.54
C ASN A 144 0.41 18.87 11.99
N SER A 145 -0.37 18.20 11.12
CA SER A 145 0.13 17.11 10.29
C SER A 145 0.57 17.66 8.93
N TYR A 146 1.67 17.16 8.44
CA TYR A 146 2.32 17.57 7.19
C TYR A 146 2.33 16.43 6.19
N THR A 147 2.09 16.75 4.91
CA THR A 147 2.36 15.80 3.82
C THR A 147 3.87 15.55 3.71
N ILE A 148 4.26 14.50 2.98
CA ILE A 148 5.68 14.20 2.76
C ILE A 148 6.41 15.38 2.15
N ALA A 149 5.86 16.00 1.10
CA ALA A 149 6.45 17.17 0.44
C ALA A 149 6.64 18.36 1.40
N GLN A 150 5.63 18.66 2.21
CA GLN A 150 5.70 19.71 3.22
C GLN A 150 6.74 19.38 4.31
N ALA A 151 6.85 18.11 4.71
CA ALA A 151 7.84 17.67 5.68
C ALA A 151 9.26 17.82 5.12
N VAL A 152 9.50 17.44 3.87
CA VAL A 152 10.79 17.62 3.18
C VAL A 152 11.17 19.10 3.13
N ALA A 153 10.25 19.99 2.76
CA ALA A 153 10.49 21.44 2.74
C ALA A 153 10.86 22.00 4.14
N LYS A 154 10.28 21.43 5.20
CA LYS A 154 10.55 21.84 6.59
C LYS A 154 11.86 21.25 7.12
N MET A 155 12.17 19.99 6.78
CA MET A 155 13.38 19.29 7.25
C MET A 155 14.62 19.63 6.43
N LYS A 156 14.47 19.97 5.15
CA LYS A 156 15.53 20.35 4.22
C LYS A 156 16.67 19.32 4.14
N PRO A 157 16.38 18.04 3.92
CA PRO A 157 17.41 17.02 3.83
C PRO A 157 18.27 17.26 2.59
N ARG A 158 19.54 16.88 2.64
CA ARG A 158 20.39 16.92 1.45
C ARG A 158 19.91 15.94 0.39
N ARG A 159 19.44 14.77 0.83
CA ARG A 159 18.84 13.76 -0.08
C ARG A 159 17.67 13.05 0.57
N VAL A 160 16.82 12.52 -0.28
CA VAL A 160 15.74 11.61 0.12
C VAL A 160 15.91 10.27 -0.57
N VAL A 161 15.62 9.17 0.13
CA VAL A 161 15.46 7.83 -0.43
C VAL A 161 14.00 7.46 -0.28
N ILE A 162 13.31 7.17 -1.38
CA ILE A 162 11.87 6.85 -1.39
C ILE A 162 11.72 5.36 -1.68
N MET A 163 11.06 4.62 -0.78
CA MET A 163 10.76 3.21 -0.89
C MET A 163 9.27 2.98 -0.61
N LEU A 164 8.45 2.96 -1.67
CA LEU A 164 6.99 2.78 -1.66
C LEU A 164 6.59 1.81 -2.77
N GLY A 165 5.49 1.11 -2.59
CA GLY A 165 4.91 0.23 -3.60
C GLY A 165 4.39 -1.10 -3.05
N THR A 166 4.91 -1.56 -1.91
CA THR A 166 4.45 -2.82 -1.28
C THR A 166 2.94 -2.84 -1.02
N ASN A 167 2.34 -1.68 -0.73
CA ASN A 167 0.91 -1.55 -0.46
C ASN A 167 0.08 -1.17 -1.70
N ASP A 168 0.70 -1.09 -2.87
CA ASP A 168 0.07 -0.63 -4.12
C ASP A 168 -0.18 -1.78 -5.13
N THR A 169 0.07 -3.04 -4.75
CA THR A 169 -0.04 -4.21 -5.66
C THR A 169 -1.43 -4.43 -6.26
N GLY A 170 -2.45 -3.79 -5.72
CA GLY A 170 -3.80 -3.76 -6.30
C GLY A 170 -3.99 -2.73 -7.41
N MET A 171 -3.01 -1.84 -7.65
CA MET A 171 -3.05 -0.83 -8.70
C MET A 171 -2.54 -1.36 -10.04
N THR A 172 -2.89 -0.70 -11.13
CA THR A 172 -2.17 -0.86 -12.40
C THR A 172 -0.79 -0.22 -12.30
N VAL A 173 0.14 -0.60 -13.19
CA VAL A 173 1.47 0.02 -13.26
C VAL A 173 1.35 1.53 -13.54
N ASP A 174 0.46 1.91 -14.46
CA ASP A 174 0.25 3.31 -14.84
C ASP A 174 -0.28 4.17 -13.67
N GLU A 175 -1.23 3.64 -12.89
CA GLU A 175 -1.74 4.32 -11.68
C GLU A 175 -0.65 4.48 -10.63
N PHE A 176 0.14 3.42 -10.40
CA PHE A 176 1.25 3.44 -9.46
C PHE A 176 2.30 4.49 -9.86
N ILE A 177 2.76 4.47 -11.12
CA ILE A 177 3.75 5.43 -11.63
C ILE A 177 3.20 6.84 -11.67
N GLY A 178 1.92 7.03 -12.01
CA GLY A 178 1.27 8.34 -11.95
C GLY A 178 1.30 8.96 -10.55
N ASN A 179 0.95 8.18 -9.53
CA ASN A 179 1.01 8.62 -8.13
C ASN A 179 2.46 8.88 -7.67
N TYR A 180 3.39 8.01 -8.06
CA TYR A 180 4.80 8.14 -7.68
C TYR A 180 5.43 9.39 -8.30
N THR A 181 5.20 9.62 -9.59
CA THR A 181 5.63 10.82 -10.32
C THR A 181 5.10 12.09 -9.65
N ALA A 182 3.80 12.12 -9.32
CA ALA A 182 3.20 13.27 -8.64
C ALA A 182 3.82 13.52 -7.26
N LEU A 183 4.13 12.47 -6.49
CA LEU A 183 4.83 12.59 -5.21
C LEU A 183 6.23 13.20 -5.38
N VAL A 184 7.00 12.71 -6.36
CA VAL A 184 8.34 13.23 -6.67
C VAL A 184 8.27 14.70 -7.07
N GLN A 185 7.35 15.06 -7.97
CA GLN A 185 7.13 16.45 -8.39
C GLN A 185 6.77 17.35 -7.21
N ALA A 186 5.86 16.92 -6.35
CA ALA A 186 5.50 17.68 -5.14
C ALA A 186 6.69 17.91 -4.20
N ILE A 187 7.59 16.93 -4.07
CA ILE A 187 8.83 17.07 -3.29
C ILE A 187 9.76 18.10 -3.97
N GLN A 188 9.98 18.00 -5.28
CA GLN A 188 10.84 18.91 -6.04
C GLN A 188 10.31 20.36 -6.00
N GLU A 189 9.00 20.54 -6.12
CA GLU A 189 8.37 21.87 -6.00
C GLU A 189 8.50 22.44 -4.60
N SER A 190 8.35 21.62 -3.56
CA SER A 190 8.43 22.06 -2.17
C SER A 190 9.86 22.36 -1.71
N TYR A 191 10.84 21.59 -2.19
CA TYR A 191 12.26 21.78 -1.86
C TYR A 191 13.18 21.28 -2.99
N PRO A 192 13.52 22.14 -3.97
CA PRO A 192 14.26 21.73 -5.17
C PRO A 192 15.75 21.42 -4.96
N TYR A 193 16.26 21.58 -3.73
CA TYR A 193 17.68 21.39 -3.40
C TYR A 193 18.00 20.01 -2.85
N THR A 194 17.01 19.11 -2.77
CA THR A 194 17.22 17.73 -2.31
C THR A 194 17.52 16.80 -3.48
N ASP A 195 18.52 15.96 -3.34
CA ASP A 195 18.75 14.85 -4.28
C ASP A 195 17.69 13.76 -4.03
N ILE A 196 17.05 13.28 -5.08
CA ILE A 196 16.03 12.23 -4.97
C ILE A 196 16.59 10.91 -5.48
N ILE A 197 16.53 9.88 -4.63
CA ILE A 197 16.86 8.50 -4.92
C ILE A 197 15.58 7.68 -4.78
N VAL A 198 15.16 7.04 -5.86
CA VAL A 198 14.05 6.09 -5.83
C VAL A 198 14.63 4.70 -5.60
N ASN A 199 14.18 4.04 -4.53
CA ASN A 199 14.58 2.67 -4.22
C ASN A 199 13.56 1.68 -4.75
N THR A 200 14.00 0.52 -5.17
CA THR A 200 13.12 -0.58 -5.56
C THR A 200 12.13 -0.93 -4.45
N VAL A 201 10.94 -1.37 -4.83
CA VAL A 201 10.03 -2.09 -3.95
C VAL A 201 10.70 -3.41 -3.57
N PRO A 202 10.78 -3.78 -2.29
CA PRO A 202 11.42 -5.02 -1.87
C PRO A 202 10.72 -6.26 -2.43
N PRO A 203 11.45 -7.37 -2.65
CA PRO A 203 10.87 -8.62 -3.11
C PRO A 203 9.88 -9.20 -2.08
N VAL A 204 8.94 -9.99 -2.57
CA VAL A 204 7.94 -10.67 -1.74
C VAL A 204 8.53 -11.99 -1.25
N PRO A 205 8.43 -12.33 0.05
CA PRO A 205 8.89 -13.63 0.53
C PRO A 205 8.04 -14.76 -0.08
N ALA A 206 8.65 -15.89 -0.44
CA ALA A 206 7.97 -17.04 -1.00
C ALA A 206 6.78 -17.53 -0.16
N ASN A 207 6.87 -17.43 1.16
CA ASN A 207 5.75 -17.68 2.08
C ASN A 207 5.05 -16.38 2.48
N HIS A 208 4.13 -15.93 1.64
CA HIS A 208 3.31 -14.74 1.87
C HIS A 208 1.82 -15.04 2.10
N SER A 209 1.50 -16.20 2.70
CA SER A 209 0.12 -16.64 2.95
C SER A 209 -0.75 -15.62 3.70
N ASN A 210 -0.14 -14.75 4.51
CA ASN A 210 -0.81 -13.63 5.19
C ASN A 210 -1.10 -12.43 4.27
N TYR A 211 -0.55 -12.42 3.05
CA TYR A 211 -0.67 -11.35 2.07
C TYR A 211 -0.94 -11.93 0.67
N PRO A 212 -2.10 -12.62 0.48
CA PRO A 212 -2.37 -13.40 -0.73
C PRO A 212 -2.44 -12.57 -2.02
N ASN A 213 -2.55 -11.26 -1.90
CA ASN A 213 -2.58 -10.33 -3.04
C ASN A 213 -1.18 -9.77 -3.40
N MET A 214 -0.14 -10.14 -2.66
CA MET A 214 1.23 -9.80 -3.03
C MET A 214 1.70 -10.72 -4.15
N ASP A 215 2.12 -10.13 -5.25
CA ASP A 215 2.58 -10.80 -6.46
C ASP A 215 3.96 -10.27 -6.83
N GLN A 216 4.96 -11.17 -6.91
CA GLN A 216 6.33 -10.80 -7.26
C GLN A 216 6.40 -10.21 -8.67
N THR A 217 5.65 -10.76 -9.63
CA THR A 217 5.59 -10.25 -11.00
C THR A 217 5.14 -8.78 -11.02
N LYS A 218 4.13 -8.44 -10.22
CA LYS A 218 3.66 -7.07 -10.07
C LYS A 218 4.72 -6.14 -9.46
N ILE A 219 5.46 -6.64 -8.47
CA ILE A 219 6.57 -5.88 -7.86
C ILE A 219 7.69 -5.65 -8.89
N ASP A 220 7.99 -6.66 -9.69
CA ASP A 220 9.01 -6.56 -10.76
C ASP A 220 8.57 -5.54 -11.83
N ASP A 221 7.30 -5.56 -12.26
CA ASP A 221 6.73 -4.55 -13.16
C ASP A 221 6.85 -3.15 -12.59
N PHE A 222 6.54 -2.96 -11.31
CA PHE A 222 6.69 -1.68 -10.63
C PHE A 222 8.14 -1.22 -10.63
N ASN A 223 9.09 -2.10 -10.33
CA ASN A 223 10.51 -1.75 -10.27
C ASN A 223 11.07 -1.38 -11.64
N MET A 224 10.68 -2.09 -12.70
CA MET A 224 11.06 -1.73 -14.08
C MET A 224 10.48 -0.38 -14.49
N ALA A 225 9.22 -0.11 -14.15
CA ALA A 225 8.57 1.17 -14.44
C ALA A 225 9.16 2.33 -13.61
N LEU A 226 9.58 2.09 -12.36
CA LEU A 226 10.30 3.07 -11.54
C LEU A 226 11.64 3.46 -12.15
N LEU A 227 12.41 2.50 -12.71
CA LEU A 227 13.65 2.81 -13.41
C LEU A 227 13.39 3.70 -14.61
N SER A 228 12.39 3.37 -15.45
CA SER A 228 12.00 4.18 -16.61
C SER A 228 11.59 5.61 -16.20
N MET A 229 10.78 5.74 -15.15
CA MET A 229 10.41 7.04 -14.57
C MET A 229 11.64 7.84 -14.12
N CYS A 230 12.61 7.18 -13.48
CA CYS A 230 13.86 7.83 -13.05
C CYS A 230 14.69 8.33 -14.24
N GLU A 231 14.77 7.55 -15.33
CA GLU A 231 15.43 7.96 -16.58
C GLU A 231 14.78 9.21 -17.16
N GLU A 232 13.45 9.21 -17.28
CA GLU A 232 12.68 10.35 -17.84
C GLU A 232 12.80 11.62 -17.00
N MET A 233 12.81 11.46 -15.67
CA MET A 233 12.87 12.60 -14.74
C MET A 233 14.29 13.03 -14.35
N GLY A 234 15.33 12.33 -14.81
CA GLY A 234 16.73 12.58 -14.46
C GLY A 234 17.03 12.31 -12.98
N LEU A 235 16.35 11.34 -12.36
CA LEU A 235 16.52 10.93 -10.97
C LEU A 235 17.53 9.79 -10.85
N LYS A 236 17.84 9.41 -9.60
CA LYS A 236 18.67 8.24 -9.30
C LYS A 236 17.80 7.08 -8.82
N PHE A 237 18.15 5.89 -9.28
CA PHE A 237 17.48 4.64 -8.96
C PHE A 237 18.43 3.70 -8.21
N LEU A 238 17.99 3.21 -7.06
CA LEU A 238 18.74 2.25 -6.23
C LEU A 238 18.07 0.88 -6.31
N ASN A 239 18.74 -0.09 -6.95
CA ASN A 239 18.24 -1.45 -7.08
C ASN A 239 18.64 -2.32 -5.87
N SER A 240 18.02 -2.05 -4.71
CA SER A 240 18.27 -2.86 -3.50
C SER A 240 17.57 -4.23 -3.54
N ALA A 241 16.58 -4.44 -4.40
CA ALA A 241 15.85 -5.69 -4.52
C ALA A 241 16.78 -6.85 -4.84
N GLU A 242 17.74 -6.66 -5.75
CA GLU A 242 18.72 -7.69 -6.14
C GLU A 242 19.57 -8.19 -4.96
N THR A 243 19.91 -7.29 -4.02
CA THR A 243 20.66 -7.66 -2.82
C THR A 243 19.81 -8.40 -1.79
N LEU A 244 18.48 -8.23 -1.85
CA LEU A 244 17.54 -8.82 -0.91
C LEU A 244 16.97 -10.17 -1.38
N LYS A 245 17.07 -10.48 -2.68
CA LYS A 245 16.66 -11.77 -3.23
C LYS A 245 17.62 -12.86 -2.78
N ASP A 246 17.10 -14.05 -2.49
CA ASP A 246 17.89 -15.25 -2.28
C ASP A 246 18.03 -16.05 -3.59
N ALA A 247 18.57 -17.28 -3.53
CA ALA A 247 18.77 -18.13 -4.71
C ALA A 247 17.45 -18.57 -5.38
N ASN A 248 16.31 -18.29 -4.78
CA ASN A 248 14.98 -18.64 -5.30
C ASN A 248 14.17 -17.39 -5.74
N GLY A 249 14.75 -16.21 -5.73
CA GLY A 249 14.15 -14.94 -6.14
C GLY A 249 13.60 -14.06 -5.02
#